data_f56925c79c59593d40e50f5ab4af012b
#
_entry.id   f56925c79c59593d40e50f5ab4af012b
#
_cell.length_a   1.000
_cell.length_b   1.000
_cell.length_c   1.000
_cell.angle_alpha   90.00
_cell.angle_beta   90.00
_cell.angle_gamma   90.00
#
_symmetry.space_group_name_H-M   'P 1'
#
loop_
_entity.id
_entity.type
_entity.pdbx_description
1 polymer ?
#
loop_
_entity_poly.entity_id
_entity_poly.type
_entity_poly.pdbx_seq_one_letter_code
_entity_poly.pdbx_strand_id
1 'polypeptide(L)'
;MTIFNVFSLLGGLALFLFGMDIMGKALEKQAGGQLQKILSKLTDNPLKGFFLGLCVTAVIQSSSATTVMVVGFVNSGIMELHQAIGVIMGSNVGTTVTSWILSLSGLQGDSLFINLLKPTSFSPLLAFIGILLYMCKSEKKKDRKSTR
;
A
#
# COMPACT_ATOMS: atom_id res chain seq x y z
N MET A 1 25.22 23.24 6.16
CA MET A 1 24.91 21.91 5.61
C MET A 1 26.17 21.39 4.93
N THR A 2 26.68 20.26 5.37
CA THR A 2 27.89 19.67 4.78
C THR A 2 27.49 18.91 3.52
N ILE A 3 28.35 18.87 2.51
CA ILE A 3 28.11 18.18 1.23
C ILE A 3 27.74 16.69 1.43
N PHE A 4 28.25 16.06 2.49
CA PHE A 4 27.92 14.70 2.89
C PHE A 4 26.46 14.54 3.33
N ASN A 5 25.84 15.56 3.93
CA ASN A 5 24.41 15.53 4.29
C ASN A 5 23.54 15.55 3.03
N VAL A 6 23.97 16.24 1.98
CA VAL A 6 23.26 16.25 0.69
C VAL A 6 23.34 14.87 0.03
N PHE A 7 24.51 14.23 0.02
CA PHE A 7 24.65 12.88 -0.53
C PHE A 7 23.83 11.84 0.27
N SER A 8 23.83 11.96 1.60
CA SER A 8 22.99 11.09 2.45
C SER A 8 21.51 11.28 2.18
N LEU A 9 21.06 12.53 2.01
CA LEU A 9 19.67 12.85 1.67
C LEU A 9 19.29 12.27 0.30
N LEU A 10 20.12 12.48 -0.71
CA LEU A 10 19.88 11.96 -2.07
C LEU A 10 19.87 10.43 -2.09
N GLY A 11 20.81 9.80 -1.40
CA GLY A 11 20.85 8.34 -1.29
C GLY A 11 19.64 7.77 -0.57
N GLY A 12 19.23 8.39 0.54
CA GLY A 12 18.02 8.02 1.28
C GLY A 12 16.76 8.20 0.44
N LEU A 13 16.66 9.32 -0.29
CA LEU A 13 15.53 9.58 -1.19
C LEU A 13 15.48 8.56 -2.33
N ALA A 14 16.59 8.23 -2.94
CA ALA A 14 16.67 7.24 -4.02
C ALA A 14 16.21 5.85 -3.54
N LEU A 15 16.70 5.40 -2.38
CA LEU A 15 16.28 4.14 -1.76
C LEU A 15 14.78 4.14 -1.40
N PHE A 16 14.28 5.25 -0.88
CA PHE A 16 12.87 5.41 -0.55
C PHE A 16 11.98 5.31 -1.81
N LEU A 17 12.30 6.05 -2.86
CA LEU A 17 11.55 6.02 -4.12
C LEU A 17 11.59 4.64 -4.78
N PHE A 18 12.74 3.99 -4.77
CA PHE A 18 12.91 2.64 -5.29
C PHE A 18 12.11 1.61 -4.49
N GLY A 19 12.13 1.71 -3.15
CA GLY A 19 11.34 0.84 -2.27
C GLY A 19 9.83 1.03 -2.48
N MET A 20 9.36 2.28 -2.61
CA MET A 20 7.97 2.58 -2.92
C MET A 20 7.52 1.98 -4.27
N ASP A 21 8.33 2.12 -5.32
CA ASP A 21 8.02 1.58 -6.64
C ASP A 21 7.89 0.06 -6.62
N ILE A 22 8.85 -0.64 -5.99
CA ILE A 22 8.80 -2.10 -5.84
C ILE A 22 7.59 -2.53 -5.03
N MET A 23 7.32 -1.86 -3.90
CA MET A 23 6.18 -2.18 -3.05
C MET A 23 4.86 -1.97 -3.78
N GLY A 24 4.71 -0.82 -4.47
CA GLY A 24 3.51 -0.51 -5.25
C GLY A 24 3.23 -1.56 -6.31
N LYS A 25 4.23 -1.89 -7.13
CA LYS A 25 4.12 -2.93 -8.18
C LYS A 25 3.82 -4.32 -7.62
N ALA A 26 4.41 -4.67 -6.48
CA ALA A 26 4.17 -5.96 -5.83
C ALA A 26 2.74 -6.07 -5.30
N LEU A 27 2.22 -5.01 -4.67
CA LEU A 27 0.86 -4.93 -4.17
C LEU A 27 -0.16 -4.95 -5.30
N GLU A 28 0.06 -4.16 -6.35
CA GLU A 28 -0.80 -4.12 -7.54
C GLU A 28 -0.88 -5.50 -8.21
N LYS A 29 0.25 -6.17 -8.41
CA LYS A 29 0.31 -7.50 -8.99
C LYS A 29 -0.38 -8.57 -8.12
N GLN A 30 -0.24 -8.46 -6.80
CA GLN A 30 -0.85 -9.43 -5.87
C GLN A 30 -2.34 -9.17 -5.70
N ALA A 31 -2.76 -7.90 -5.67
CA ALA A 31 -4.14 -7.49 -5.46
C ALA A 31 -4.98 -7.55 -6.74
N GLY A 32 -4.39 -7.35 -7.91
CA GLY A 32 -5.11 -7.09 -9.15
C GLY A 32 -6.24 -8.08 -9.47
N GLY A 33 -5.98 -9.39 -9.38
CA GLY A 33 -7.00 -10.39 -9.70
C GLY A 33 -8.08 -10.59 -8.61
N GLN A 34 -7.70 -10.47 -7.34
CA GLN A 34 -8.65 -10.59 -6.22
C GLN A 34 -9.42 -9.29 -6.02
N LEU A 35 -8.73 -8.16 -6.16
CA LEU A 35 -9.32 -6.84 -6.04
C LEU A 35 -10.39 -6.61 -7.10
N GLN A 36 -10.16 -7.05 -8.35
CA GLN A 36 -11.14 -7.01 -9.43
C GLN A 36 -12.42 -7.78 -9.07
N LYS A 37 -12.30 -8.99 -8.50
CA LYS A 37 -13.44 -9.79 -8.05
C LYS A 37 -14.19 -9.16 -6.88
N ILE A 38 -13.47 -8.52 -5.97
CA ILE A 38 -14.05 -7.84 -4.82
C ILE A 38 -14.77 -6.57 -5.27
N LEU A 39 -14.13 -5.77 -6.12
CA LEU A 39 -14.70 -4.55 -6.65
C LEU A 39 -15.97 -4.82 -7.46
N SER A 40 -15.98 -5.80 -8.35
CA SER A 40 -17.15 -6.13 -9.17
C SER A 40 -18.36 -6.66 -8.36
N LYS A 41 -18.13 -7.28 -7.21
CA LYS A 41 -19.19 -7.86 -6.37
C LYS A 41 -19.68 -6.96 -5.24
N LEU A 42 -18.85 -6.05 -4.73
CA LEU A 42 -19.15 -5.26 -3.53
C LEU A 42 -19.57 -3.83 -3.84
N THR A 43 -19.54 -3.40 -5.09
CA THR A 43 -19.82 -2.01 -5.46
C THR A 43 -21.25 -1.71 -5.88
N ASP A 44 -22.20 -2.64 -5.66
CA ASP A 44 -23.63 -2.41 -5.95
C ASP A 44 -24.22 -1.20 -5.19
N ASN A 45 -23.54 -0.73 -4.14
CA ASN A 45 -23.91 0.44 -3.37
C ASN A 45 -22.73 1.42 -3.31
N PRO A 46 -22.91 2.71 -3.65
CA PRO A 46 -21.86 3.71 -3.60
C PRO A 46 -21.18 3.82 -2.24
N LEU A 47 -21.92 3.60 -1.16
CA LEU A 47 -21.37 3.61 0.20
C LEU A 47 -20.41 2.44 0.44
N LYS A 48 -20.74 1.26 -0.04
CA LYS A 48 -19.84 0.10 0.01
C LYS A 48 -18.60 0.35 -0.84
N GLY A 49 -18.77 0.96 -2.02
CA GLY A 49 -17.66 1.40 -2.87
C GLY A 49 -16.75 2.37 -2.15
N PHE A 50 -17.28 3.34 -1.43
CA PHE A 50 -16.53 4.30 -0.63
C PHE A 50 -15.63 3.61 0.42
N PHE A 51 -16.21 2.75 1.25
CA PHE A 51 -15.43 2.01 2.26
C PHE A 51 -14.40 1.09 1.62
N LEU A 52 -14.73 0.48 0.50
CA LEU A 52 -13.78 -0.36 -0.23
C LEU A 52 -12.60 0.46 -0.77
N GLY A 53 -12.86 1.61 -1.40
CA GLY A 53 -11.82 2.52 -1.88
C GLY A 53 -10.91 3.02 -0.76
N LEU A 54 -11.50 3.36 0.38
CA LEU A 54 -10.77 3.75 1.59
C LEU A 54 -9.85 2.63 2.06
N CYS A 55 -10.35 1.41 2.21
CA CYS A 55 -9.57 0.26 2.65
C CYS A 55 -8.45 -0.10 1.66
N VAL A 56 -8.77 -0.12 0.36
CA VAL A 56 -7.81 -0.43 -0.70
C VAL A 56 -6.66 0.57 -0.67
N THR A 57 -6.98 1.87 -0.60
CA THR A 57 -5.95 2.92 -0.57
C THR A 57 -5.16 2.91 0.72
N ALA A 58 -5.79 2.64 1.87
CA ALA A 58 -5.08 2.51 3.13
C ALA A 58 -4.05 1.36 3.11
N VAL A 59 -4.33 0.28 2.37
CA VAL A 59 -3.40 -0.86 2.22
C VAL A 59 -2.34 -0.58 1.15
N ILE A 60 -2.77 -0.14 -0.05
CA ILE A 60 -1.86 0.11 -1.19
C ILE A 60 -1.03 1.39 -0.98
N GLN A 61 -1.52 2.33 -0.14
CA GLN A 61 -0.92 3.64 0.11
C GLN A 61 -0.75 4.50 -1.15
N SER A 62 -1.61 4.27 -2.16
CA SER A 62 -1.60 5.01 -3.42
C SER A 62 -3.02 5.20 -3.95
N SER A 63 -3.57 6.39 -3.75
CA SER A 63 -4.88 6.78 -4.32
C SER A 63 -4.82 6.90 -5.84
N SER A 64 -3.69 7.32 -6.38
CA SER A 64 -3.49 7.41 -7.83
C SER A 64 -3.54 6.04 -8.49
N ALA A 65 -2.84 5.04 -7.93
CA ALA A 65 -2.89 3.67 -8.43
C ALA A 65 -4.31 3.09 -8.34
N THR A 66 -5.00 3.31 -7.22
CA THR A 66 -6.40 2.89 -7.04
C THR A 66 -7.32 3.54 -8.07
N THR A 67 -7.16 4.84 -8.31
CA THR A 67 -7.97 5.60 -9.29
C THR A 67 -7.75 5.07 -10.71
N VAL A 68 -6.49 4.90 -11.13
CA VAL A 68 -6.15 4.37 -12.47
C VAL A 68 -6.73 2.97 -12.66
N MET A 69 -6.65 2.12 -11.64
CA MET A 69 -7.21 0.78 -11.66
C MET A 69 -8.74 0.81 -11.84
N VAL A 70 -9.43 1.67 -11.09
CA VAL A 70 -10.89 1.84 -11.17
C VAL A 70 -11.32 2.37 -12.53
N VAL A 71 -10.60 3.37 -13.08
CA VAL A 71 -10.84 3.86 -14.46
C VAL A 71 -10.66 2.74 -15.48
N GLY A 72 -9.64 1.90 -15.32
CA GLY A 72 -9.44 0.71 -16.17
C GLY A 72 -10.62 -0.27 -16.08
N PHE A 73 -11.21 -0.46 -14.91
CA PHE A 73 -12.38 -1.33 -14.73
C PHE A 73 -13.64 -0.76 -15.36
N VAL A 74 -13.86 0.55 -15.30
CA VAL A 74 -14.96 1.21 -16.00
C VAL A 74 -14.78 1.07 -17.51
N ASN A 75 -13.60 1.33 -18.03
CA ASN A 75 -13.30 1.21 -19.46
C ASN A 75 -13.46 -0.23 -20.00
N SER A 76 -13.19 -1.23 -19.17
CA SER A 76 -13.37 -2.65 -19.55
C SER A 76 -14.79 -3.17 -19.29
N GLY A 77 -15.72 -2.32 -18.85
CA GLY A 77 -17.12 -2.72 -18.59
C GLY A 77 -17.30 -3.61 -17.35
N ILE A 78 -16.28 -3.73 -16.49
CA ILE A 78 -16.32 -4.53 -15.26
C ILE A 78 -17.07 -3.79 -14.15
N MET A 79 -17.07 -2.45 -14.20
CA MET A 79 -17.63 -1.56 -13.20
C MET A 79 -18.39 -0.43 -13.89
N GLU A 80 -19.52 -0.04 -13.31
CA GLU A 80 -20.24 1.12 -13.78
C GLU A 80 -19.68 2.43 -13.21
N LEU A 81 -19.87 3.54 -13.93
CA LEU A 81 -19.32 4.83 -13.54
C LEU A 81 -19.80 5.28 -12.14
N HIS A 82 -21.07 5.06 -11.81
CA HIS A 82 -21.59 5.46 -10.50
C HIS A 82 -20.95 4.69 -9.33
N GLN A 83 -20.57 3.43 -9.56
CA GLN A 83 -19.83 2.61 -8.60
C GLN A 83 -18.41 3.13 -8.41
N ALA A 84 -17.77 3.50 -9.53
CA ALA A 84 -16.40 4.05 -9.56
C ALA A 84 -16.29 5.34 -8.74
N ILE A 85 -17.27 6.21 -8.79
CA ILE A 85 -17.28 7.47 -8.03
C ILE A 85 -17.14 7.21 -6.54
N GLY A 86 -17.91 6.26 -6.00
CA GLY A 86 -17.82 5.88 -4.58
C GLY A 86 -16.40 5.42 -4.21
N VAL A 87 -15.81 4.54 -5.02
CA VAL A 87 -14.44 4.01 -4.78
C VAL A 87 -13.39 5.12 -4.84
N ILE A 88 -13.49 6.03 -5.81
CA ILE A 88 -12.54 7.15 -5.96
C ILE A 88 -12.64 8.11 -4.78
N MET A 89 -13.85 8.45 -4.35
CA MET A 89 -14.05 9.30 -3.16
C MET A 89 -13.47 8.63 -1.90
N GLY A 90 -13.73 7.34 -1.70
CA GLY A 90 -13.16 6.56 -0.61
C GLY A 90 -11.64 6.49 -0.67
N SER A 91 -11.08 6.34 -1.86
CA SER A 91 -9.64 6.33 -2.10
C SER A 91 -8.97 7.65 -1.67
N ASN A 92 -9.57 8.78 -1.98
CA ASN A 92 -9.07 10.09 -1.55
C ASN A 92 -9.09 10.25 -0.03
N VAL A 93 -10.16 9.79 0.63
CA VAL A 93 -10.23 9.77 2.09
C VAL A 93 -9.23 8.78 2.68
N GLY A 94 -9.00 7.63 2.04
CA GLY A 94 -8.00 6.64 2.45
C GLY A 94 -6.59 7.20 2.55
N THR A 95 -6.25 8.19 1.71
CA THR A 95 -4.96 8.91 1.79
C THR A 95 -4.82 9.70 3.10
N THR A 96 -5.90 10.24 3.64
CA THR A 96 -5.86 10.99 4.89
C THR A 96 -5.59 10.09 6.10
N VAL A 97 -5.93 8.80 6.03
CA VAL A 97 -5.63 7.81 7.07
C VAL A 97 -4.13 7.72 7.31
N THR A 98 -3.32 7.79 6.25
CA THR A 98 -1.86 7.81 6.36
C THR A 98 -1.37 9.02 7.15
N SER A 99 -1.94 10.21 6.85
CA SER A 99 -1.61 11.44 7.57
C SER A 99 -1.98 11.36 9.05
N TRP A 100 -3.11 10.74 9.38
CA TRP A 100 -3.52 10.49 10.76
C TRP A 100 -2.54 9.56 11.49
N ILE A 101 -2.14 8.45 10.86
CA ILE A 101 -1.15 7.51 11.41
C ILE A 101 0.19 8.22 11.65
N LEU A 102 0.63 9.05 10.70
CA LEU A 102 1.87 9.83 10.85
C LEU A 102 1.76 10.88 11.95
N SER A 103 0.59 11.51 12.12
CA SER A 103 0.34 12.47 13.21
C SER A 103 0.48 11.81 14.59
N LEU A 104 0.06 10.55 14.71
CA LEU A 104 0.24 9.77 15.95
C LEU A 104 1.71 9.55 16.30
N SER A 105 2.60 9.52 15.32
CA SER A 105 4.05 9.39 15.57
C SER A 105 4.68 10.62 16.22
N GLY A 106 4.02 11.79 16.13
CA GLY A 106 4.43 13.03 16.79
C GLY A 106 4.01 13.13 18.26
N LEU A 107 3.16 12.21 18.74
CA LEU A 107 2.76 12.21 20.16
C LEU A 107 3.94 11.76 21.04
N GLN A 108 4.39 12.68 21.89
CA GLN A 108 5.40 12.40 22.91
C GLN A 108 4.67 11.91 24.17
N GLY A 109 4.60 10.60 24.34
CA GLY A 109 4.06 9.96 25.53
C GLY A 109 5.01 8.87 26.00
N ASP A 110 5.33 8.86 27.30
CA ASP A 110 6.20 7.85 27.93
C ASP A 110 5.52 6.48 28.09
N SER A 111 4.31 6.31 27.59
CA SER A 111 3.61 5.04 27.67
C SER A 111 4.19 4.05 26.65
N LEU A 112 4.58 2.87 27.12
CA LEU A 112 5.04 1.74 26.30
C LEU A 112 4.09 1.44 25.13
N PHE A 113 2.78 1.63 25.36
CA PHE A 113 1.73 1.42 24.37
C PHE A 113 1.81 2.42 23.20
N ILE A 114 2.06 3.70 23.50
CA ILE A 114 2.21 4.76 22.49
C ILE A 114 3.48 4.53 21.66
N ASN A 115 4.57 4.12 22.31
CA ASN A 115 5.82 3.82 21.62
C ASN A 115 5.72 2.58 20.73
N LEU A 116 4.93 1.58 21.10
CA LEU A 116 4.70 0.39 20.26
C LEU A 116 3.80 0.69 19.03
N LEU A 117 2.87 1.63 19.17
CA LEU A 117 1.97 2.05 18.09
C LEU A 117 2.64 3.00 17.07
N LYS A 118 3.81 3.56 17.39
CA LYS A 118 4.53 4.44 16.47
C LYS A 118 5.02 3.65 15.24
N PRO A 119 4.73 4.10 14.01
CA PRO A 119 5.21 3.45 12.80
C PRO A 119 6.73 3.28 12.76
N THR A 120 7.46 4.23 13.35
CA THR A 120 8.93 4.18 13.46
C THR A 120 9.46 3.02 14.29
N SER A 121 8.66 2.47 15.20
CA SER A 121 9.07 1.37 16.09
C SER A 121 8.80 -0.01 15.47
N PHE A 122 7.64 -0.22 14.85
CA PHE A 122 7.30 -1.52 14.28
C PHE A 122 7.68 -1.70 12.81
N SER A 123 7.87 -0.59 12.07
CA SER A 123 8.23 -0.63 10.65
C SER A 123 9.52 -1.40 10.35
N PRO A 124 10.63 -1.21 11.09
CA PRO A 124 11.86 -1.98 10.87
C PRO A 124 11.68 -3.48 11.13
N LEU A 125 10.86 -3.82 12.15
CA LEU A 125 10.57 -5.21 12.48
C LEU A 125 9.76 -5.89 11.37
N LEU A 126 8.73 -5.20 10.85
CA LEU A 126 7.94 -5.70 9.72
C LEU A 126 8.79 -5.83 8.46
N ALA A 127 9.67 -4.88 8.18
CA ALA A 127 10.59 -4.94 7.06
C ALA A 127 11.53 -6.16 7.17
N PHE A 128 12.08 -6.41 8.34
CA PHE A 128 12.94 -7.56 8.60
C PHE A 128 12.19 -8.90 8.42
N ILE A 129 10.99 -9.02 8.97
CA ILE A 129 10.12 -10.20 8.79
C ILE A 129 9.78 -10.37 7.30
N GLY A 130 9.45 -9.28 6.59
CA GLY A 130 9.15 -9.29 5.16
C GLY A 130 10.33 -9.81 4.32
N ILE A 131 11.56 -9.38 4.63
CA ILE A 131 12.78 -9.85 3.96
C ILE A 131 13.02 -11.34 4.24
N LEU A 132 12.87 -11.78 5.49
CA LEU A 132 13.01 -13.21 5.84
C LEU A 132 12.01 -14.08 5.08
N LEU A 133 10.73 -13.68 5.03
CA LEU A 133 9.70 -14.40 4.28
C LEU A 133 9.97 -14.40 2.78
N TYR A 134 10.48 -13.29 2.24
CA TYR A 134 10.86 -13.21 0.83
C TYR A 134 12.01 -14.15 0.49
N MET A 135 13.05 -14.20 1.32
CA MET A 135 14.20 -15.10 1.14
C MET A 135 13.77 -16.57 1.25
N CYS A 136 12.99 -16.94 2.26
CA CYS A 136 12.48 -18.31 2.43
C CYS A 136 11.59 -18.76 1.25
N LYS A 137 10.80 -17.85 0.68
CA LYS A 137 9.97 -18.15 -0.49
C LYS A 137 10.78 -18.27 -1.77
N SER A 138 11.87 -17.52 -1.89
CA SER A 138 12.77 -17.54 -3.04
C SER A 138 13.47 -18.88 -3.16
N GLU A 139 13.94 -19.46 -2.06
CA GLU A 139 14.59 -20.77 -2.05
C GLU A 139 13.66 -21.90 -2.44
N LYS A 140 12.43 -21.95 -1.89
CA LYS A 140 11.42 -22.95 -2.27
C LYS A 140 11.06 -22.96 -3.76
N LYS A 141 11.22 -21.81 -4.44
CA LYS A 141 10.95 -21.70 -5.88
C LYS A 141 12.12 -22.21 -6.73
N LYS A 142 13.33 -22.17 -6.19
CA LYS A 142 14.56 -22.65 -6.84
C LYS A 142 14.61 -24.18 -6.82
N ASP A 143 14.26 -24.81 -5.70
CA ASP A 143 14.20 -26.26 -5.56
C ASP A 143 13.15 -26.92 -6.45
N ARG A 144 11.99 -26.26 -6.64
CA ARG A 144 10.94 -26.76 -7.55
C ARG A 144 11.31 -26.72 -9.04
N LYS A 145 12.28 -25.90 -9.44
CA LYS A 145 12.79 -25.85 -10.83
C LYS A 145 13.94 -26.83 -11.08
N SER A 146 14.60 -27.30 -10.03
CA SER A 146 15.71 -28.26 -10.13
C SER A 146 15.24 -29.73 -10.17
N THR A 147 13.96 -29.98 -9.89
CA THR A 147 13.40 -31.34 -9.83
C THR A 147 12.48 -31.66 -11.03
N ARG A 148 12.57 -30.90 -12.09
CA ARG A 148 11.96 -31.13 -13.40
C ARG A 148 13.02 -31.04 -14.48
#